data_47126fc7e3b14e9ad6cb6e4c25503956
#
_entry.id   47126fc7e3b14e9ad6cb6e4c25503956
#
_cell.length_a   1.000
_cell.length_b   1.000
_cell.length_c   1.000
_cell.angle_alpha   90.00
_cell.angle_beta   90.00
_cell.angle_gamma   90.00
#
_symmetry.space_group_name_H-M   'P 1'
#
loop_
_entity.id
_entity.type
_entity.pdbx_description
1 polymer ?
#
loop_
_entity_poly.entity_id
_entity_poly.type
_entity_poly.pdbx_seq_one_letter_code
_entity_poly.pdbx_strand_id
1 'polypeptide(L)'
;MTKTRFKLKEYMAITAPRGQFGPEYSPRLATSVAACASAISRLDARILVSSVAPAWRRRAAWAGYAKALQLQSVEIDEIDVFSWICGLKIPGRPSLSSTLNPFEDFLPWQIALNDPDPFAWRDARPIASSEPAGAADHPVLVRALEQLRRDCRLDRSIIPWLGLPFALRDAGACATPLPCLAGGVKGFRLRKTAEQSDWAAVLNSLESAARTGLERLHDLERVYRDAQRAIVAEYRPGALPRLLALTCFQPLLGPQSVADRLGLSVAGASKLLERAANIGLLVEIVERRSWRLFLSADLAVAFGFAQPKRGRPRSEPPPLPADRAIAEVFDDFDRQMAEIDALLGHHTGTPASP
;
A
#
# COMPACT_ATOMS: atom_id res chain seq x y z
N MET A 1 8.20 27.02 36.06
CA MET A 1 8.58 26.20 34.91
C MET A 1 9.66 25.18 35.26
N THR A 2 9.42 24.16 36.09
CA THR A 2 10.48 23.19 36.49
C THR A 2 9.93 21.88 37.05
N LYS A 3 8.82 21.33 36.51
CA LYS A 3 8.29 20.03 36.97
C LYS A 3 8.05 18.98 35.89
N THR A 4 8.29 19.30 34.62
CA THR A 4 7.99 18.37 33.50
C THR A 4 9.20 17.57 32.99
N ARG A 5 10.43 17.92 33.47
CA ARG A 5 11.67 17.25 33.01
C ARG A 5 12.04 15.96 33.76
N PHE A 6 11.36 15.64 34.88
CA PHE A 6 11.74 14.49 35.73
C PHE A 6 11.05 13.18 35.36
N LYS A 7 9.93 13.19 34.61
CA LYS A 7 9.20 11.95 34.24
C LYS A 7 9.77 11.23 33.01
N LEU A 8 10.56 11.86 32.18
CA LEU A 8 11.17 11.21 31.01
C LEU A 8 12.35 10.30 31.33
N LYS A 9 13.04 10.51 32.47
CA LYS A 9 14.19 9.67 32.85
C LYS A 9 13.82 8.34 33.50
N GLU A 10 12.66 8.20 34.09
CA GLU A 10 12.20 6.93 34.66
C GLU A 10 11.64 5.93 33.63
N TYR A 11 11.24 6.42 32.46
CA TYR A 11 10.79 5.53 31.36
C TYR A 11 11.94 4.84 30.62
N MET A 12 13.18 5.28 30.80
CA MET A 12 14.35 4.76 30.11
C MET A 12 15.03 3.55 30.79
N ALA A 13 14.50 3.06 31.91
CA ALA A 13 15.10 1.93 32.64
C ALA A 13 14.18 0.71 32.73
N ILE A 14 13.31 0.46 31.75
CA ILE A 14 12.74 -0.88 31.60
C ILE A 14 13.82 -1.71 30.93
N THR A 15 14.69 -2.29 31.73
CA THR A 15 15.62 -3.36 31.33
C THR A 15 14.77 -4.47 30.73
N ALA A 16 14.76 -4.57 29.40
CA ALA A 16 14.15 -5.67 28.71
C ALA A 16 14.71 -6.97 29.28
N PRO A 17 13.87 -7.96 29.61
CA PRO A 17 14.37 -9.25 30.09
C PRO A 17 15.39 -9.75 29.07
N ARG A 18 16.55 -10.24 29.54
CA ARG A 18 17.59 -10.89 28.73
C ARG A 18 17.01 -12.19 28.13
N GLY A 19 16.08 -12.05 27.19
CA GLY A 19 15.58 -13.15 26.36
C GLY A 19 16.50 -13.29 25.14
N GLN A 20 16.74 -14.51 24.75
CA GLN A 20 17.45 -14.84 23.52
C GLN A 20 16.85 -14.02 22.35
N PHE A 21 17.70 -13.33 21.58
CA PHE A 21 17.27 -12.58 20.42
C PHE A 21 16.95 -13.55 19.28
N GLY A 22 15.73 -13.43 18.72
CA GLY A 22 15.33 -14.25 17.58
C GLY A 22 14.95 -15.70 17.93
N PRO A 23 14.56 -16.47 16.92
CA PRO A 23 14.21 -17.88 17.07
C PRO A 23 15.44 -18.78 17.11
N GLU A 24 15.27 -19.96 17.68
CA GLU A 24 16.19 -21.07 17.46
C GLU A 24 16.07 -21.57 16.01
N TYR A 25 17.20 -21.68 15.30
CA TYR A 25 17.20 -22.00 13.88
C TYR A 25 17.07 -23.51 13.64
N SER A 26 15.97 -23.90 12.99
CA SER A 26 15.82 -25.22 12.38
C SER A 26 15.98 -25.14 10.85
N PRO A 27 16.26 -26.26 10.17
CA PRO A 27 16.30 -26.31 8.69
C PRO A 27 14.99 -25.80 8.05
N ARG A 28 13.84 -26.07 8.67
CA ARG A 28 12.53 -25.59 8.21
C ARG A 28 12.43 -24.07 8.28
N LEU A 29 12.85 -23.47 9.39
CA LEU A 29 12.83 -22.02 9.55
C LEU A 29 13.79 -21.34 8.57
N ALA A 30 14.99 -21.90 8.38
CA ALA A 30 15.96 -21.42 7.39
C ALA A 30 15.37 -21.41 5.97
N THR A 31 14.64 -22.47 5.61
CA THR A 31 13.92 -22.53 4.32
C THR A 31 12.86 -21.43 4.20
N SER A 32 12.06 -21.20 5.24
CA SER A 32 11.05 -20.12 5.23
C SER A 32 11.69 -18.73 5.13
N VAL A 33 12.82 -18.49 5.82
CA VAL A 33 13.58 -17.23 5.71
C VAL A 33 14.08 -17.03 4.27
N ALA A 34 14.67 -18.06 3.68
CA ALA A 34 15.21 -18.00 2.31
C ALA A 34 14.10 -17.78 1.26
N ALA A 35 12.97 -18.46 1.39
CA ALA A 35 11.81 -18.29 0.50
C ALA A 35 11.24 -16.88 0.59
N CYS A 36 11.04 -16.37 1.81
CA CYS A 36 10.56 -15.01 2.04
C CYS A 36 11.53 -13.95 1.48
N ALA A 37 12.84 -14.09 1.77
CA ALA A 37 13.86 -13.18 1.23
C ALA A 37 13.86 -13.16 -0.30
N SER A 38 13.80 -14.35 -0.93
CA SER A 38 13.74 -14.47 -2.39
C SER A 38 12.50 -13.79 -2.97
N ALA A 39 11.33 -13.97 -2.36
CA ALA A 39 10.10 -13.33 -2.83
C ALA A 39 10.16 -11.80 -2.73
N ILE A 40 10.68 -11.26 -1.62
CA ILE A 40 10.87 -9.83 -1.41
C ILE A 40 11.86 -9.27 -2.44
N SER A 41 13.01 -9.91 -2.63
CA SER A 41 14.04 -9.46 -3.57
C SER A 41 13.55 -9.46 -5.02
N ARG A 42 12.75 -10.48 -5.42
CA ARG A 42 12.15 -10.53 -6.77
C ARG A 42 11.16 -9.38 -7.00
N LEU A 43 10.32 -9.08 -6.01
CA LEU A 43 9.38 -7.96 -6.08
C LEU A 43 10.15 -6.62 -6.15
N ASP A 44 11.12 -6.41 -5.27
CA ASP A 44 11.92 -5.19 -5.22
C ASP A 44 12.66 -4.94 -6.53
N ALA A 45 13.36 -5.94 -7.05
CA ALA A 45 14.06 -5.86 -8.33
C ALA A 45 13.10 -5.53 -9.49
N ARG A 46 11.88 -6.09 -9.49
CA ARG A 46 10.90 -5.82 -10.53
C ARG A 46 10.36 -4.39 -10.48
N ILE A 47 10.12 -3.87 -9.28
CA ILE A 47 9.64 -2.49 -9.09
C ILE A 47 10.65 -1.46 -9.60
N LEU A 48 11.95 -1.71 -9.41
CA LEU A 48 13.01 -0.77 -9.82
C LEU A 48 13.07 -0.55 -11.35
N VAL A 49 12.53 -1.47 -12.13
CA VAL A 49 12.58 -1.40 -13.61
C VAL A 49 11.23 -1.17 -14.28
N SER A 50 10.15 -1.05 -13.52
CA SER A 50 8.78 -0.89 -14.05
C SER A 50 8.35 0.57 -14.02
N SER A 51 7.91 1.11 -15.17
CA SER A 51 7.38 2.48 -15.27
C SER A 51 6.06 2.67 -14.54
N VAL A 52 5.30 1.60 -14.24
CA VAL A 52 4.06 1.66 -13.44
C VAL A 52 4.31 1.44 -11.94
N ALA A 53 5.58 1.36 -11.52
CA ALA A 53 5.94 1.17 -10.12
C ALA A 53 5.31 2.21 -9.17
N PRO A 54 5.24 3.52 -9.52
CA PRO A 54 4.59 4.50 -8.66
C PRO A 54 3.09 4.21 -8.47
N ALA A 55 2.36 3.89 -9.54
CA ALA A 55 0.96 3.49 -9.46
C ALA A 55 0.77 2.21 -8.64
N TRP A 56 1.65 1.22 -8.82
CA TRP A 56 1.65 0.01 -8.03
C TRP A 56 1.91 0.29 -6.54
N ARG A 57 2.92 1.11 -6.19
CA ARG A 57 3.23 1.48 -4.80
C ARG A 57 2.02 2.10 -4.11
N ARG A 58 1.31 2.98 -4.80
CA ARG A 58 0.09 3.61 -4.28
C ARG A 58 -0.99 2.57 -3.97
N ARG A 59 -1.30 1.69 -4.92
CA ARG A 59 -2.28 0.62 -4.73
C ARG A 59 -1.84 -0.39 -3.66
N ALA A 60 -0.55 -0.70 -3.62
CA ALA A 60 0.03 -1.56 -2.59
C ALA A 60 -0.04 -0.94 -1.19
N ALA A 61 0.05 0.40 -1.07
CA ALA A 61 -0.17 1.10 0.19
C ALA A 61 -1.63 0.93 0.66
N TRP A 62 -2.61 1.02 -0.23
CA TRP A 62 -4.00 0.82 0.13
C TRP A 62 -4.27 -0.61 0.62
N ALA A 63 -3.74 -1.60 -0.10
CA ALA A 63 -3.82 -3.01 0.27
C ALA A 63 -3.12 -3.31 1.61
N GLY A 64 -1.92 -2.78 1.79
CA GLY A 64 -1.15 -2.95 3.03
C GLY A 64 -1.83 -2.31 4.23
N TYR A 65 -2.42 -1.12 4.06
CA TYR A 65 -3.18 -0.46 5.10
C TYR A 65 -4.42 -1.26 5.50
N ALA A 66 -5.19 -1.76 4.54
CA ALA A 66 -6.33 -2.65 4.81
C ALA A 66 -5.88 -3.87 5.63
N LYS A 67 -4.74 -4.46 5.26
CA LYS A 67 -4.19 -5.61 5.98
C LYS A 67 -3.80 -5.27 7.42
N ALA A 68 -3.17 -4.12 7.64
CA ALA A 68 -2.83 -3.65 8.99
C ALA A 68 -4.08 -3.43 9.86
N LEU A 69 -5.16 -2.85 9.30
CA LEU A 69 -6.45 -2.70 9.98
C LEU A 69 -7.08 -4.06 10.36
N GLN A 70 -7.04 -5.04 9.45
CA GLN A 70 -7.53 -6.40 9.72
C GLN A 70 -6.80 -7.06 10.90
N LEU A 71 -5.50 -6.76 11.08
CA LEU A 71 -4.73 -7.23 12.25
C LEU A 71 -5.22 -6.62 13.57
N GLN A 72 -5.90 -5.47 13.52
CA GLN A 72 -6.59 -4.86 14.66
C GLN A 72 -8.03 -5.34 14.81
N SER A 73 -8.45 -6.34 14.05
CA SER A 73 -9.83 -6.85 14.03
C SER A 73 -10.85 -5.82 13.54
N VAL A 74 -10.42 -4.86 12.74
CA VAL A 74 -11.34 -4.00 11.99
C VAL A 74 -11.88 -4.81 10.82
N GLU A 75 -13.20 -4.95 10.73
CA GLU A 75 -13.87 -5.64 9.62
C GLU A 75 -13.91 -4.72 8.40
N ILE A 76 -12.83 -4.76 7.64
CA ILE A 76 -12.64 -3.96 6.43
C ILE A 76 -12.03 -4.84 5.34
N ASP A 77 -12.56 -4.75 4.15
CA ASP A 77 -11.95 -5.35 2.96
C ASP A 77 -11.05 -4.33 2.24
N GLU A 78 -10.15 -4.84 1.43
CA GLU A 78 -9.25 -4.01 0.63
C GLU A 78 -10.03 -3.02 -0.27
N ILE A 79 -11.12 -3.48 -0.89
CA ILE A 79 -11.98 -2.64 -1.75
C ILE A 79 -12.61 -1.45 -1.00
N ASP A 80 -12.83 -1.56 0.31
CA ASP A 80 -13.40 -0.48 1.11
C ASP A 80 -12.39 0.66 1.28
N VAL A 81 -11.10 0.32 1.45
CA VAL A 81 -10.02 1.31 1.47
C VAL A 81 -9.90 2.01 0.13
N PHE A 82 -9.94 1.26 -0.98
CA PHE A 82 -9.94 1.84 -2.33
C PHE A 82 -11.14 2.77 -2.55
N SER A 83 -12.32 2.34 -2.14
CA SER A 83 -13.56 3.11 -2.21
C SER A 83 -13.45 4.43 -1.45
N TRP A 84 -12.96 4.37 -0.22
CA TRP A 84 -12.79 5.54 0.63
C TRP A 84 -11.78 6.54 0.03
N ILE A 85 -10.60 6.07 -0.40
CA ILE A 85 -9.55 6.92 -0.96
C ILE A 85 -9.98 7.55 -2.29
N CYS A 86 -10.74 6.82 -3.11
CA CYS A 86 -11.29 7.35 -4.36
C CYS A 86 -12.49 8.30 -4.14
N GLY A 87 -12.95 8.47 -2.89
CA GLY A 87 -14.12 9.29 -2.58
C GLY A 87 -15.44 8.74 -3.14
N LEU A 88 -15.51 7.43 -3.40
CA LEU A 88 -16.65 6.77 -4.05
C LEU A 88 -17.21 5.68 -3.13
N LYS A 89 -18.52 5.68 -2.94
CA LYS A 89 -19.21 4.67 -2.12
C LYS A 89 -19.73 3.54 -3.00
N ILE A 90 -19.35 2.31 -2.68
CA ILE A 90 -19.87 1.11 -3.36
C ILE A 90 -21.19 0.69 -2.69
N PRO A 91 -22.32 0.63 -3.43
CA PRO A 91 -23.59 0.21 -2.86
C PRO A 91 -23.53 -1.22 -2.31
N GLY A 92 -24.22 -1.44 -1.19
CA GLY A 92 -24.30 -2.76 -0.56
C GLY A 92 -23.12 -3.13 0.34
N ARG A 93 -22.07 -2.31 0.38
CA ARG A 93 -20.99 -2.49 1.35
C ARG A 93 -21.30 -1.74 2.66
N PRO A 94 -20.94 -2.34 3.81
CA PRO A 94 -21.18 -1.70 5.09
C PRO A 94 -20.48 -0.33 5.15
N SER A 95 -21.17 0.67 5.66
CA SER A 95 -20.49 1.90 6.05
C SER A 95 -19.62 1.57 7.25
N LEU A 96 -18.35 1.97 7.22
CA LEU A 96 -17.47 1.87 8.37
C LEU A 96 -18.08 2.67 9.53
N SER A 97 -18.80 1.98 10.41
CA SER A 97 -19.39 2.56 11.61
C SER A 97 -18.37 2.43 12.74
N SER A 98 -17.35 3.26 12.72
CA SER A 98 -16.40 3.37 13.82
C SER A 98 -16.54 4.74 14.46
N THR A 99 -16.60 4.79 15.78
CA THR A 99 -16.48 6.03 16.55
C THR A 99 -15.08 6.65 16.41
N LEU A 100 -14.12 5.84 15.96
CA LEU A 100 -12.75 6.25 15.61
C LEU A 100 -12.60 6.24 14.10
N ASN A 101 -11.91 7.24 13.56
CA ASN A 101 -11.57 7.28 12.14
C ASN A 101 -10.48 6.21 11.85
N PRO A 102 -10.79 5.09 11.17
CA PRO A 102 -9.80 4.06 10.92
C PRO A 102 -8.72 4.49 9.92
N PHE A 103 -8.84 5.67 9.31
CA PHE A 103 -7.95 6.18 8.29
C PHE A 103 -7.06 7.35 8.75
N GLU A 104 -7.05 7.68 10.04
CA GLU A 104 -6.25 8.81 10.55
C GLU A 104 -4.75 8.66 10.31
N ASP A 105 -4.23 7.44 10.38
CA ASP A 105 -2.82 7.14 10.14
C ASP A 105 -2.47 6.93 8.67
N PHE A 106 -3.46 6.88 7.77
CA PHE A 106 -3.25 6.55 6.37
C PHE A 106 -2.44 7.62 5.63
N LEU A 107 -2.88 8.88 5.73
CA LEU A 107 -2.24 9.98 5.01
C LEU A 107 -0.80 10.24 5.48
N PRO A 108 -0.50 10.33 6.80
CA PRO A 108 0.87 10.44 7.27
C PRO A 108 1.77 9.29 6.80
N TRP A 109 1.25 8.06 6.80
CA TRP A 109 1.99 6.90 6.31
C TRP A 109 2.24 6.96 4.80
N GLN A 110 1.23 7.33 4.01
CA GLN A 110 1.37 7.48 2.56
C GLN A 110 2.38 8.56 2.19
N ILE A 111 2.40 9.69 2.90
CA ILE A 111 3.41 10.73 2.72
C ILE A 111 4.81 10.16 2.99
N ALA A 112 5.01 9.50 4.13
CA ALA A 112 6.28 8.91 4.47
C ALA A 112 6.79 7.84 3.48
N LEU A 113 5.88 7.09 2.85
CA LEU A 113 6.24 6.10 1.81
C LEU A 113 6.81 6.75 0.54
N ASN A 114 6.47 8.01 0.27
CA ASN A 114 6.92 8.77 -0.89
C ASN A 114 7.98 9.81 -0.54
N ASP A 115 8.32 9.95 0.73
CA ASP A 115 9.31 10.92 1.19
C ASP A 115 10.71 10.55 0.66
N PRO A 116 11.43 11.48 0.04
CA PRO A 116 12.81 11.26 -0.39
C PRO A 116 13.77 11.06 0.80
N ASP A 117 13.44 11.60 1.98
CA ASP A 117 14.19 11.32 3.21
C ASP A 117 13.87 9.91 3.73
N PRO A 118 14.84 8.99 3.68
CA PRO A 118 14.63 7.63 4.15
C PRO A 118 14.34 7.54 5.65
N PHE A 119 14.61 8.57 6.42
CA PHE A 119 14.43 8.59 7.86
C PHE A 119 13.14 9.28 8.31
N ALA A 120 12.41 9.95 7.41
CA ALA A 120 11.22 10.73 7.73
C ALA A 120 10.21 9.96 8.60
N TRP A 121 9.94 8.69 8.30
CA TRP A 121 9.04 7.86 9.11
C TRP A 121 9.55 7.63 10.53
N ARG A 122 10.85 7.34 10.67
CA ARG A 122 11.49 7.07 11.96
C ARG A 122 11.53 8.32 12.83
N ASP A 123 11.83 9.46 12.23
CA ASP A 123 11.94 10.73 12.93
C ASP A 123 10.57 11.26 13.36
N ALA A 124 9.52 11.03 12.54
CA ALA A 124 8.16 11.37 12.90
C ALA A 124 7.60 10.48 14.03
N ARG A 125 8.11 9.25 14.19
CA ARG A 125 7.62 8.27 15.17
C ARG A 125 8.81 7.54 15.82
N PRO A 126 9.54 8.20 16.70
CA PRO A 126 10.73 7.62 17.34
C PRO A 126 10.28 6.52 18.32
N ILE A 127 10.12 5.30 17.82
CA ILE A 127 10.11 4.11 18.67
C ILE A 127 11.57 3.87 18.99
N ALA A 128 11.93 3.99 20.26
CA ALA A 128 13.29 3.87 20.73
C ALA A 128 13.86 2.48 20.41
N SER A 129 14.47 2.37 19.25
CA SER A 129 15.08 1.13 18.76
C SER A 129 16.55 1.10 19.16
N SER A 130 16.83 0.69 20.39
CA SER A 130 18.18 0.21 20.67
C SER A 130 18.31 -1.19 20.05
N GLU A 131 19.23 -1.33 19.10
CA GLU A 131 19.54 -2.65 18.54
C GLU A 131 20.02 -3.57 19.67
N PRO A 132 19.36 -4.70 19.89
CA PRO A 132 19.71 -5.56 21.02
C PRO A 132 21.03 -6.28 20.77
N ALA A 133 21.76 -6.56 21.84
CA ALA A 133 22.98 -7.36 21.78
C ALA A 133 22.70 -8.71 21.10
N GLY A 134 23.56 -9.11 20.13
CA GLY A 134 23.41 -10.32 19.35
C GLY A 134 22.52 -10.21 18.11
N ALA A 135 21.94 -9.04 17.81
CA ALA A 135 21.12 -8.85 16.62
C ALA A 135 21.91 -9.07 15.32
N ALA A 136 23.17 -8.68 15.29
CA ALA A 136 24.02 -8.77 14.11
C ALA A 136 24.23 -10.22 13.60
N ASP A 137 24.09 -11.20 14.47
CA ASP A 137 24.30 -12.62 14.15
C ASP A 137 23.08 -13.25 13.43
N HIS A 138 21.97 -12.49 13.31
CA HIS A 138 20.74 -13.01 12.71
C HIS A 138 20.49 -12.43 11.31
N PRO A 139 19.81 -13.21 10.41
CA PRO A 139 19.40 -12.72 9.11
C PRO A 139 18.57 -11.45 9.21
N VAL A 140 18.70 -10.59 8.21
CA VAL A 140 18.03 -9.29 8.09
C VAL A 140 16.53 -9.36 8.39
N LEU A 141 15.81 -10.33 7.79
CA LEU A 141 14.37 -10.52 7.99
C LEU A 141 14.03 -10.82 9.45
N VAL A 142 14.86 -11.64 10.13
CA VAL A 142 14.64 -12.00 11.53
C VAL A 142 14.85 -10.79 12.43
N ARG A 143 15.85 -9.97 12.12
CA ARG A 143 16.10 -8.71 12.87
C ARG A 143 14.91 -7.75 12.76
N ALA A 144 14.44 -7.50 11.53
CA ALA A 144 13.28 -6.63 11.30
C ALA A 144 12.00 -7.15 11.97
N LEU A 145 11.75 -8.46 11.92
CA LEU A 145 10.58 -9.07 12.55
C LEU A 145 10.68 -9.10 14.07
N GLU A 146 11.85 -9.30 14.65
CA GLU A 146 12.03 -9.22 16.11
C GLU A 146 11.83 -7.79 16.60
N GLN A 147 12.28 -6.80 15.83
CA GLN A 147 12.00 -5.39 16.11
C GLN A 147 10.49 -5.13 16.08
N LEU A 148 9.81 -5.52 15.01
CA LEU A 148 8.36 -5.43 14.90
C LEU A 148 7.65 -6.04 16.12
N ARG A 149 8.07 -7.24 16.55
CA ARG A 149 7.50 -7.93 17.69
C ARG A 149 7.65 -7.14 19.00
N ARG A 150 8.76 -6.44 19.17
CA ARG A 150 9.01 -5.55 20.32
C ARG A 150 8.13 -4.31 20.26
N ASP A 151 8.06 -3.68 19.09
CA ASP A 151 7.27 -2.48 18.86
C ASP A 151 5.78 -2.76 19.08
N CYS A 152 5.27 -3.88 18.59
CA CYS A 152 3.89 -4.33 18.82
C CYS A 152 3.53 -4.60 20.30
N ARG A 153 4.51 -4.78 21.18
CA ARG A 153 4.26 -4.89 22.62
C ARG A 153 4.15 -3.54 23.30
N LEU A 154 4.88 -2.56 22.80
CA LEU A 154 4.88 -1.19 23.30
C LEU A 154 3.68 -0.42 22.77
N ASP A 155 3.40 -0.59 21.49
CA ASP A 155 2.30 0.05 20.78
C ASP A 155 1.36 -1.01 20.18
N ARG A 156 0.11 -1.02 20.65
CA ARG A 156 -0.93 -1.94 20.17
C ARG A 156 -1.71 -1.41 18.97
N SER A 157 -1.40 -0.22 18.49
CA SER A 157 -2.00 0.35 17.29
C SER A 157 -1.54 -0.35 16.00
N ILE A 158 -1.97 0.15 14.84
CA ILE A 158 -1.49 -0.34 13.53
C ILE A 158 -0.08 0.14 13.20
N ILE A 159 0.43 1.13 13.93
CA ILE A 159 1.68 1.83 13.60
C ILE A 159 2.89 0.90 13.48
N PRO A 160 3.14 -0.06 14.38
CA PRO A 160 4.24 -1.00 14.20
C PRO A 160 4.17 -1.78 12.89
N TRP A 161 2.97 -2.17 12.46
CA TRP A 161 2.77 -2.87 11.19
C TRP A 161 3.02 -1.96 9.99
N LEU A 162 2.59 -0.71 10.06
CA LEU A 162 2.89 0.31 9.04
C LEU A 162 4.38 0.64 8.98
N GLY A 163 5.10 0.46 10.09
CA GLY A 163 6.56 0.64 10.18
C GLY A 163 7.37 -0.48 9.52
N LEU A 164 6.80 -1.69 9.36
CA LEU A 164 7.53 -2.85 8.87
C LEU A 164 8.18 -2.66 7.48
N PRO A 165 7.52 -2.06 6.46
CA PRO A 165 8.16 -1.78 5.17
C PRO A 165 9.43 -0.95 5.29
N PHE A 166 9.45 0.04 6.18
CA PHE A 166 10.61 0.88 6.42
C PHE A 166 11.72 0.10 7.17
N ALA A 167 11.35 -0.68 8.19
CA ALA A 167 12.29 -1.51 8.92
C ALA A 167 12.99 -2.54 8.00
N LEU A 168 12.26 -3.12 7.04
CA LEU A 168 12.83 -4.05 6.05
C LEU A 168 13.81 -3.35 5.11
N ARG A 169 13.49 -2.13 4.65
CA ARG A 169 14.41 -1.32 3.86
C ARG A 169 15.66 -0.95 4.65
N ASP A 170 15.49 -0.43 5.86
CA ASP A 170 16.60 0.04 6.71
C ASP A 170 17.53 -1.10 7.13
N ALA A 171 16.97 -2.29 7.25
CA ALA A 171 17.75 -3.51 7.47
C ALA A 171 18.43 -4.05 6.19
N GLY A 172 18.13 -3.49 5.00
CA GLY A 172 18.71 -3.91 3.72
C GLY A 172 18.04 -5.12 3.06
N ALA A 173 16.78 -5.44 3.43
CA ALA A 173 16.02 -6.51 2.78
C ALA A 173 15.47 -6.11 1.41
N CYS A 174 15.28 -4.81 1.18
CA CYS A 174 14.81 -4.22 -0.08
C CYS A 174 15.37 -2.79 -0.23
N ALA A 175 15.42 -2.28 -1.45
CA ALA A 175 15.94 -0.94 -1.74
C ALA A 175 14.93 0.18 -1.37
N THR A 176 13.63 -0.12 -1.49
CA THR A 176 12.56 0.84 -1.20
C THR A 176 11.53 0.21 -0.26
N PRO A 177 10.80 1.01 0.54
CA PRO A 177 9.70 0.46 1.34
C PRO A 177 8.68 -0.23 0.44
N LEU A 178 8.31 -1.47 0.77
CA LEU A 178 7.32 -2.26 0.04
C LEU A 178 5.99 -2.25 0.82
N PRO A 179 5.02 -1.38 0.49
CA PRO A 179 3.84 -1.17 1.32
C PRO A 179 2.97 -2.42 1.49
N CYS A 180 2.97 -3.34 0.52
CA CYS A 180 2.26 -4.61 0.62
C CYS A 180 2.74 -5.51 1.77
N LEU A 181 3.92 -5.22 2.33
CA LEU A 181 4.48 -5.93 3.49
C LEU A 181 4.02 -5.32 4.83
N ALA A 182 3.18 -4.28 4.82
CA ALA A 182 2.52 -3.77 6.02
C ALA A 182 1.47 -4.79 6.49
N GLY A 183 1.90 -5.84 7.14
CA GLY A 183 1.03 -6.92 7.57
C GLY A 183 1.80 -8.04 8.25
N GLY A 184 1.08 -9.06 8.69
CA GLY A 184 1.67 -10.19 9.39
C GLY A 184 0.62 -11.13 9.94
N VAL A 185 0.91 -11.75 11.09
CA VAL A 185 0.02 -12.68 11.78
C VAL A 185 -0.26 -12.15 13.18
N LYS A 186 -1.53 -12.04 13.53
CA LYS A 186 -1.99 -11.49 14.84
C LYS A 186 -1.36 -12.20 16.03
N GLY A 187 -1.21 -13.53 15.95
CA GLY A 187 -0.59 -14.34 17.01
C GLY A 187 0.86 -13.99 17.29
N PHE A 188 1.64 -13.65 16.24
CA PHE A 188 3.04 -13.26 16.37
C PHE A 188 3.25 -12.05 17.29
N ARG A 189 2.34 -11.10 17.25
CA ARG A 189 2.33 -9.90 18.09
C ARG A 189 2.04 -10.18 19.57
N LEU A 190 1.11 -11.11 19.85
CA LEU A 190 0.51 -11.25 21.20
C LEU A 190 1.34 -12.12 22.13
N ARG A 191 2.16 -13.03 21.61
CA ARG A 191 2.92 -13.97 22.44
C ARG A 191 4.16 -13.33 23.04
N LYS A 192 4.38 -13.56 24.34
CA LYS A 192 5.59 -13.10 25.05
C LYS A 192 6.85 -13.73 24.45
N THR A 193 6.77 -15.02 24.14
CA THR A 193 7.81 -15.78 23.47
C THR A 193 7.21 -16.34 22.18
N ALA A 194 7.79 -16.00 21.02
CA ALA A 194 7.33 -16.54 19.76
C ALA A 194 7.94 -17.93 19.53
N GLU A 195 7.08 -18.89 19.26
CA GLU A 195 7.50 -20.24 18.90
C GLU A 195 7.96 -20.31 17.44
N GLN A 196 8.64 -21.37 17.08
CA GLN A 196 9.10 -21.59 15.70
C GLN A 196 7.93 -21.56 14.69
N SER A 197 6.76 -22.06 15.08
CA SER A 197 5.54 -22.02 14.28
C SER A 197 5.05 -20.57 14.03
N ASP A 198 5.19 -19.68 14.99
CA ASP A 198 4.81 -18.26 14.85
C ASP A 198 5.74 -17.54 13.88
N TRP A 199 7.03 -17.83 13.95
CA TRP A 199 8.04 -17.32 13.01
C TRP A 199 7.77 -17.80 11.59
N ALA A 200 7.52 -19.10 11.41
CA ALA A 200 7.18 -19.64 10.11
C ALA A 200 5.90 -19.01 9.54
N ALA A 201 4.88 -18.82 10.37
CA ALA A 201 3.62 -18.22 9.95
C ALA A 201 3.78 -16.77 9.47
N VAL A 202 4.54 -15.94 10.18
CA VAL A 202 4.76 -14.54 9.76
C VAL A 202 5.62 -14.47 8.49
N LEU A 203 6.67 -15.30 8.37
CA LEU A 203 7.49 -15.37 7.16
C LEU A 203 6.68 -15.80 5.94
N ASN A 204 5.85 -16.82 6.08
CA ASN A 204 4.94 -17.28 5.00
C ASN A 204 3.92 -16.19 4.63
N SER A 205 3.42 -15.43 5.60
CA SER A 205 2.52 -14.30 5.34
C SER A 205 3.21 -13.21 4.52
N LEU A 206 4.47 -12.86 4.86
CA LEU A 206 5.24 -11.87 4.10
C LEU A 206 5.63 -12.38 2.71
N GLU A 207 6.03 -13.65 2.60
CA GLU A 207 6.29 -14.30 1.32
C GLU A 207 5.07 -14.23 0.40
N SER A 208 3.89 -14.59 0.93
CA SER A 208 2.64 -14.52 0.19
C SER A 208 2.29 -13.08 -0.21
N ALA A 209 2.49 -12.11 0.68
CA ALA A 209 2.27 -10.69 0.39
C ALA A 209 3.21 -10.17 -0.72
N ALA A 210 4.49 -10.57 -0.70
CA ALA A 210 5.45 -10.21 -1.73
C ALA A 210 5.10 -10.83 -3.09
N ARG A 211 4.71 -12.12 -3.10
CA ARG A 211 4.26 -12.81 -4.33
C ARG A 211 3.01 -12.18 -4.91
N THR A 212 1.99 -11.94 -4.09
CA THR A 212 0.76 -11.23 -4.51
C THR A 212 1.07 -9.83 -5.03
N GLY A 213 1.98 -9.11 -4.36
CA GLY A 213 2.46 -7.81 -4.81
C GLY A 213 3.09 -7.87 -6.20
N LEU A 214 3.92 -8.87 -6.48
CA LEU A 214 4.53 -9.10 -7.78
C LEU A 214 3.49 -9.46 -8.86
N GLU A 215 2.56 -10.34 -8.55
CA GLU A 215 1.46 -10.71 -9.45
C GLU A 215 0.62 -9.48 -9.83
N ARG A 216 0.27 -8.64 -8.86
CA ARG A 216 -0.47 -7.38 -9.09
C ARG A 216 0.32 -6.38 -9.94
N LEU A 217 1.63 -6.31 -9.77
CA LEU A 217 2.48 -5.50 -10.65
C LEU A 217 2.44 -6.01 -12.09
N HIS A 218 2.57 -7.32 -12.29
CA HIS A 218 2.48 -7.95 -13.61
C HIS A 218 1.09 -7.77 -14.25
N ASP A 219 0.02 -7.85 -13.46
CA ASP A 219 -1.34 -7.63 -13.98
C ASP A 219 -1.56 -6.18 -14.38
N LEU A 220 -1.09 -5.22 -13.58
CA LEU A 220 -1.14 -3.80 -13.91
C LEU A 220 -0.35 -3.50 -15.20
N GLU A 221 0.87 -4.03 -15.32
CA GLU A 221 1.67 -3.88 -16.54
C GLU A 221 1.00 -4.47 -17.78
N ARG A 222 0.34 -5.62 -17.62
CA ARG A 222 -0.37 -6.31 -18.70
C ARG A 222 -1.58 -5.51 -19.15
N VAL A 223 -2.43 -5.11 -18.20
CA VAL A 223 -3.62 -4.30 -18.49
C VAL A 223 -3.22 -2.98 -19.14
N TYR A 224 -2.15 -2.35 -18.67
CA TYR A 224 -1.66 -1.11 -19.25
C TYR A 224 -1.24 -1.28 -20.73
N ARG A 225 -0.46 -2.34 -21.05
CA ARG A 225 -0.06 -2.64 -22.45
C ARG A 225 -1.25 -2.98 -23.34
N ASP A 226 -2.18 -3.79 -22.82
CA ASP A 226 -3.37 -4.20 -23.58
C ASP A 226 -4.24 -2.97 -23.89
N ALA A 227 -4.40 -2.08 -22.91
CA ALA A 227 -5.13 -0.83 -23.05
C ALA A 227 -4.46 0.14 -24.04
N GLN A 228 -3.13 0.32 -23.94
CA GLN A 228 -2.40 1.16 -24.90
C GLN A 228 -2.59 0.66 -26.34
N ARG A 229 -2.49 -0.66 -26.56
CA ARG A 229 -2.71 -1.25 -27.89
C ARG A 229 -4.14 -1.02 -28.39
N ALA A 230 -5.13 -1.19 -27.52
CA ALA A 230 -6.52 -0.93 -27.86
C ALA A 230 -6.78 0.55 -28.20
N ILE A 231 -6.18 1.48 -27.43
CA ILE A 231 -6.30 2.92 -27.66
C ILE A 231 -5.65 3.32 -29.00
N VAL A 232 -4.48 2.77 -29.33
CA VAL A 232 -3.79 3.05 -30.59
C VAL A 232 -4.60 2.53 -31.80
N ALA A 233 -5.34 1.44 -31.63
CA ALA A 233 -6.22 0.90 -32.68
C ALA A 233 -7.50 1.74 -32.91
N GLU A 234 -7.83 2.65 -31.99
CA GLU A 234 -8.99 3.51 -32.11
C GLU A 234 -8.76 4.65 -33.11
N TYR A 235 -9.70 4.82 -34.07
CA TYR A 235 -9.63 5.89 -35.06
C TYR A 235 -9.56 7.31 -34.44
N ARG A 236 -10.26 7.51 -33.31
CA ARG A 236 -10.26 8.78 -32.57
C ARG A 236 -10.14 8.51 -31.06
N PRO A 237 -8.93 8.34 -30.53
CA PRO A 237 -8.73 7.98 -29.12
C PRO A 237 -9.26 9.05 -28.15
N GLY A 238 -9.22 10.35 -28.55
CA GLY A 238 -9.74 11.43 -27.70
C GLY A 238 -9.08 11.45 -26.32
N ALA A 239 -9.87 11.45 -25.24
CA ALA A 239 -9.38 11.48 -23.86
C ALA A 239 -9.03 10.09 -23.27
N LEU A 240 -9.10 8.99 -24.05
CA LEU A 240 -8.78 7.64 -23.57
C LEU A 240 -7.35 7.50 -23.01
N PRO A 241 -6.28 8.09 -23.64
CA PRO A 241 -4.94 8.03 -23.05
C PRO A 241 -4.87 8.68 -21.66
N ARG A 242 -5.51 9.84 -21.47
CA ARG A 242 -5.59 10.53 -20.17
C ARG A 242 -6.39 9.70 -19.15
N LEU A 243 -7.47 9.06 -19.58
CA LEU A 243 -8.24 8.16 -18.71
C LEU A 243 -7.39 6.94 -18.30
N LEU A 244 -6.62 6.33 -19.24
CA LEU A 244 -5.73 5.22 -18.91
C LEU A 244 -4.71 5.63 -17.83
N ALA A 245 -4.08 6.78 -18.00
CA ALA A 245 -3.16 7.30 -16.99
C ALA A 245 -3.87 7.52 -15.65
N LEU A 246 -5.06 8.13 -15.66
CA LEU A 246 -5.86 8.32 -14.44
C LEU A 246 -6.18 6.99 -13.73
N THR A 247 -6.52 5.92 -14.46
CA THR A 247 -6.83 4.60 -13.86
C THR A 247 -5.66 3.97 -13.12
N CYS A 248 -4.43 4.33 -13.46
CA CYS A 248 -3.25 3.86 -12.73
C CYS A 248 -3.27 4.33 -11.28
N PHE A 249 -3.71 5.57 -11.03
CA PHE A 249 -3.71 6.21 -9.72
C PHE A 249 -5.06 6.15 -9.01
N GLN A 250 -6.12 6.24 -9.77
CA GLN A 250 -7.49 6.18 -9.28
C GLN A 250 -8.24 5.05 -10.01
N PRO A 251 -8.07 3.80 -9.56
CA PRO A 251 -8.60 2.65 -10.27
C PRO A 251 -10.11 2.49 -10.15
N LEU A 252 -10.76 3.15 -9.20
CA LEU A 252 -12.21 3.21 -9.04
C LEU A 252 -12.69 4.60 -9.49
N LEU A 253 -13.58 4.64 -10.48
CA LEU A 253 -14.01 5.84 -11.16
C LEU A 253 -15.54 5.93 -11.24
N GLY A 254 -16.05 7.17 -11.11
CA GLY A 254 -17.43 7.51 -11.43
C GLY A 254 -17.47 8.64 -12.47
N PRO A 255 -18.61 8.86 -13.15
CA PRO A 255 -18.70 9.91 -14.17
C PRO A 255 -18.34 11.31 -13.66
N GLN A 256 -18.76 11.65 -12.44
CA GLN A 256 -18.45 12.95 -11.83
C GLN A 256 -16.93 13.10 -11.59
N SER A 257 -16.29 12.09 -10.96
CA SER A 257 -14.87 12.16 -10.66
C SER A 257 -14.00 12.26 -11.92
N VAL A 258 -14.40 11.60 -13.02
CA VAL A 258 -13.73 11.71 -14.32
C VAL A 258 -13.97 13.06 -14.97
N ALA A 259 -15.21 13.61 -14.88
CA ALA A 259 -15.52 14.92 -15.38
C ALA A 259 -14.63 15.99 -14.73
N ASP A 260 -14.54 15.97 -13.41
CA ASP A 260 -13.75 16.92 -12.62
C ASP A 260 -12.24 16.82 -12.94
N ARG A 261 -11.70 15.60 -13.01
CA ARG A 261 -10.28 15.35 -13.24
C ARG A 261 -9.82 15.63 -14.68
N LEU A 262 -10.66 15.35 -15.66
CA LEU A 262 -10.30 15.51 -17.07
C LEU A 262 -10.84 16.79 -17.71
N GLY A 263 -11.58 17.63 -16.96
CA GLY A 263 -12.21 18.85 -17.46
C GLY A 263 -13.30 18.56 -18.50
N LEU A 264 -14.11 17.52 -18.28
CA LEU A 264 -15.17 17.10 -19.18
C LEU A 264 -16.55 17.41 -18.58
N SER A 265 -17.59 17.45 -19.42
CA SER A 265 -18.96 17.37 -18.92
C SER A 265 -19.24 15.96 -18.36
N VAL A 266 -20.14 15.82 -17.39
CA VAL A 266 -20.54 14.52 -16.81
C VAL A 266 -21.02 13.55 -17.89
N ALA A 267 -21.79 14.05 -18.86
CA ALA A 267 -22.27 13.26 -20.00
C ALA A 267 -21.09 12.79 -20.89
N GLY A 268 -20.09 13.66 -21.11
CA GLY A 268 -18.87 13.33 -21.84
C GLY A 268 -18.04 12.29 -21.10
N ALA A 269 -17.89 12.41 -19.79
CA ALA A 269 -17.20 11.46 -18.93
C ALA A 269 -17.90 10.09 -18.91
N SER A 270 -19.24 10.05 -18.85
CA SER A 270 -20.01 8.79 -18.93
C SER A 270 -19.74 8.05 -20.25
N LYS A 271 -19.80 8.76 -21.39
CA LYS A 271 -19.50 8.18 -22.71
C LYS A 271 -18.05 7.68 -22.80
N LEU A 272 -17.11 8.42 -22.21
CA LEU A 272 -15.70 8.03 -22.16
C LEU A 272 -15.50 6.76 -21.34
N LEU A 273 -16.14 6.64 -20.18
CA LEU A 273 -16.10 5.45 -19.33
C LEU A 273 -16.75 4.23 -20.00
N GLU A 274 -17.90 4.39 -20.68
CA GLU A 274 -18.52 3.32 -21.49
C GLU A 274 -17.58 2.84 -22.59
N ARG A 275 -16.98 3.76 -23.30
CA ARG A 275 -16.01 3.43 -24.34
C ARG A 275 -14.80 2.70 -23.79
N ALA A 276 -14.27 3.13 -22.63
CA ALA A 276 -13.18 2.46 -21.95
C ALA A 276 -13.55 1.05 -21.48
N ALA A 277 -14.79 0.84 -21.04
CA ALA A 277 -15.29 -0.49 -20.70
C ALA A 277 -15.41 -1.39 -21.95
N ASN A 278 -15.89 -0.87 -23.07
CA ASN A 278 -16.02 -1.62 -24.33
C ASN A 278 -14.66 -2.11 -24.87
N ILE A 279 -13.59 -1.32 -24.68
CA ILE A 279 -12.23 -1.75 -25.07
C ILE A 279 -11.52 -2.57 -23.99
N GLY A 280 -12.19 -2.87 -22.87
CA GLY A 280 -11.67 -3.74 -21.80
C GLY A 280 -10.66 -3.08 -20.85
N LEU A 281 -10.56 -1.75 -20.84
CA LEU A 281 -9.75 -0.98 -19.88
C LEU A 281 -10.39 -1.00 -18.49
N LEU A 282 -11.71 -0.90 -18.43
CA LEU A 282 -12.51 -0.82 -17.22
C LEU A 282 -13.57 -1.93 -17.19
N VAL A 283 -14.06 -2.22 -16.00
CA VAL A 283 -15.23 -3.06 -15.76
C VAL A 283 -16.25 -2.23 -14.99
N GLU A 284 -17.49 -2.16 -15.51
CA GLU A 284 -18.59 -1.55 -14.77
C GLU A 284 -19.02 -2.50 -13.63
N ILE A 285 -18.92 -2.04 -12.39
CA ILE A 285 -19.23 -2.84 -11.20
C ILE A 285 -20.58 -2.49 -10.57
N VAL A 286 -21.20 -1.37 -10.99
CA VAL A 286 -22.51 -0.92 -10.54
C VAL A 286 -23.29 -0.35 -11.74
N GLU A 287 -24.34 -1.04 -12.15
CA GLU A 287 -25.13 -0.70 -13.35
C GLU A 287 -26.35 0.23 -13.05
N ARG A 288 -26.44 0.84 -11.88
CA ARG A 288 -27.53 1.76 -11.56
C ARG A 288 -27.36 3.07 -12.32
N ARG A 289 -28.39 3.49 -13.09
CA ARG A 289 -28.35 4.70 -13.94
C ARG A 289 -27.83 5.96 -13.26
N SER A 290 -28.11 6.13 -11.95
CA SER A 290 -27.70 7.30 -11.18
C SER A 290 -26.33 7.15 -10.52
N TRP A 291 -25.76 5.93 -10.45
CA TRP A 291 -24.55 5.63 -9.66
C TRP A 291 -23.69 4.58 -10.36
N ARG A 292 -23.22 4.91 -11.55
CA ARG A 292 -22.33 4.03 -12.29
C ARG A 292 -20.93 4.10 -11.72
N LEU A 293 -20.35 2.95 -11.43
CA LEU A 293 -18.98 2.83 -10.96
C LEU A 293 -18.21 1.87 -11.86
N PHE A 294 -16.98 2.27 -12.15
CA PHE A 294 -16.06 1.54 -13.01
C PHE A 294 -14.78 1.26 -12.27
N LEU A 295 -14.29 0.03 -12.38
CA LEU A 295 -13.07 -0.43 -11.75
C LEU A 295 -12.07 -0.84 -12.83
N SER A 296 -10.77 -0.60 -12.61
CA SER A 296 -9.73 -1.07 -13.53
C SER A 296 -9.77 -2.59 -13.69
N ALA A 297 -9.54 -3.10 -14.89
CA ALA A 297 -9.79 -4.49 -15.23
C ALA A 297 -8.98 -5.50 -14.42
N ASP A 298 -7.74 -5.15 -14.01
CA ASP A 298 -6.90 -5.96 -13.13
C ASP A 298 -7.53 -6.12 -11.74
N LEU A 299 -7.97 -5.02 -11.14
CA LEU A 299 -8.60 -5.04 -9.82
C LEU A 299 -10.01 -5.62 -9.85
N ALA A 300 -10.74 -5.47 -10.97
CA ALA A 300 -12.05 -6.11 -11.11
C ALA A 300 -11.94 -7.64 -11.02
N VAL A 301 -10.89 -8.22 -11.59
CA VAL A 301 -10.59 -9.65 -11.43
C VAL A 301 -10.13 -9.97 -10.01
N ALA A 302 -9.22 -9.17 -9.45
CA ALA A 302 -8.67 -9.39 -8.11
C ALA A 302 -9.75 -9.33 -7.01
N PHE A 303 -10.75 -8.47 -7.17
CA PHE A 303 -11.87 -8.32 -6.22
C PHE A 303 -13.11 -9.16 -6.58
N GLY A 304 -13.05 -10.01 -7.62
CA GLY A 304 -14.12 -10.93 -7.99
C GLY A 304 -15.30 -10.30 -8.75
N PHE A 305 -15.18 -9.06 -9.23
CA PHE A 305 -16.20 -8.43 -10.09
C PHE A 305 -16.16 -8.93 -11.54
N ALA A 306 -15.04 -9.49 -11.97
CA ALA A 306 -14.87 -10.06 -13.29
C ALA A 306 -14.18 -11.43 -13.21
N GLN A 307 -14.50 -12.32 -14.15
CA GLN A 307 -13.83 -13.61 -14.26
C GLN A 307 -12.46 -13.44 -14.94
N PRO A 308 -11.42 -14.13 -14.46
CA PRO A 308 -10.14 -14.15 -15.15
C PRO A 308 -10.30 -14.75 -16.54
N LYS A 309 -9.62 -14.18 -17.54
CA LYS A 309 -9.61 -14.75 -18.90
C LYS A 309 -9.06 -16.18 -18.85
N ARG A 310 -9.84 -17.16 -19.27
CA ARG A 310 -9.42 -18.57 -19.38
C ARG A 310 -8.29 -18.68 -20.41
N GLY A 311 -7.25 -19.45 -20.10
CA GLY A 311 -6.15 -19.70 -21.03
C GLY A 311 -4.93 -20.29 -20.33
N ARG A 312 -3.89 -20.59 -21.12
CA ARG A 312 -2.59 -21.07 -20.60
C ARG A 312 -2.00 -20.03 -19.67
N PRO A 313 -1.37 -20.42 -18.52
CA PRO A 313 -0.63 -19.50 -17.68
C PRO A 313 0.32 -18.65 -18.53
N ARG A 314 0.22 -17.33 -18.44
CA ARG A 314 1.05 -16.43 -19.24
C ARG A 314 2.45 -16.37 -18.61
N SER A 315 3.45 -16.34 -19.47
CA SER A 315 4.82 -16.04 -19.04
C SER A 315 4.86 -14.66 -18.37
N GLU A 316 5.82 -14.49 -17.50
CA GLU A 316 6.10 -13.19 -16.87
C GLU A 316 6.26 -12.11 -17.95
N PRO A 317 5.51 -11.01 -17.88
CA PRO A 317 5.62 -9.96 -18.89
C PRO A 317 6.97 -9.26 -18.77
N PRO A 318 7.58 -8.77 -19.85
CA PRO A 318 8.75 -7.91 -19.75
C PRO A 318 8.39 -6.63 -18.97
N PRO A 319 9.35 -5.93 -18.31
CA PRO A 319 9.09 -4.65 -17.68
C PRO A 319 8.51 -3.64 -18.66
N LEU A 320 7.64 -2.75 -18.19
CA LEU A 320 7.22 -1.61 -18.98
C LEU A 320 8.37 -0.61 -19.03
N PRO A 321 8.77 -0.16 -20.24
CA PRO A 321 9.75 0.92 -20.37
C PRO A 321 9.21 2.22 -19.79
N ALA A 322 10.10 3.20 -19.57
CA ALA A 322 9.69 4.53 -19.15
C ALA A 322 8.64 5.11 -20.12
N ASP A 323 7.53 5.56 -19.55
CA ASP A 323 6.42 6.14 -20.31
C ASP A 323 6.23 7.60 -19.87
N ARG A 324 6.43 8.52 -20.83
CA ARG A 324 6.33 9.96 -20.59
C ARG A 324 4.91 10.38 -20.16
N ALA A 325 3.88 9.75 -20.72
CA ALA A 325 2.50 10.05 -20.36
C ALA A 325 2.19 9.68 -18.90
N ILE A 326 2.76 8.59 -18.40
CA ILE A 326 2.65 8.23 -16.99
C ILE A 326 3.39 9.25 -16.13
N ALA A 327 4.60 9.64 -16.49
CA ALA A 327 5.39 10.62 -15.74
C ALA A 327 4.66 11.98 -15.65
N GLU A 328 4.11 12.48 -16.76
CA GLU A 328 3.34 13.73 -16.78
C GLU A 328 2.11 13.68 -15.86
N VAL A 329 1.41 12.56 -15.79
CA VAL A 329 0.26 12.40 -14.85
C VAL A 329 0.73 12.34 -13.40
N PHE A 330 1.91 11.80 -13.13
CA PHE A 330 2.49 11.86 -11.79
C PHE A 330 2.79 13.29 -11.37
N ASP A 331 3.50 14.02 -12.21
CA ASP A 331 3.88 15.39 -11.94
C ASP A 331 2.63 16.29 -11.72
N ASP A 332 1.58 16.07 -12.51
CA ASP A 332 0.30 16.77 -12.34
C ASP A 332 -0.40 16.39 -11.05
N PHE A 333 -0.38 15.12 -10.68
CA PHE A 333 -0.98 14.65 -9.45
C PHE A 333 -0.24 15.17 -8.22
N ASP A 334 1.08 15.10 -8.20
CA ASP A 334 1.90 15.58 -7.08
C ASP A 334 1.75 17.10 -6.92
N ARG A 335 1.61 17.84 -8.02
CA ARG A 335 1.29 19.28 -7.99
C ARG A 335 -0.07 19.55 -7.36
N GLN A 336 -1.11 18.80 -7.74
CA GLN A 336 -2.45 18.94 -7.17
C GLN A 336 -2.47 18.60 -5.67
N MET A 337 -1.72 17.59 -5.24
CA MET A 337 -1.60 17.25 -3.83
C MET A 337 -0.90 18.36 -3.05
N ALA A 338 0.18 18.93 -3.59
CA ALA A 338 0.88 20.05 -2.99
C ALA A 338 -0.02 21.31 -2.86
N GLU A 339 -0.86 21.57 -3.86
CA GLU A 339 -1.85 22.66 -3.79
C GLU A 339 -2.90 22.43 -2.69
N ILE A 340 -3.39 21.19 -2.55
CA ILE A 340 -4.34 20.83 -1.48
C ILE A 340 -3.70 20.99 -0.11
N ASP A 341 -2.47 20.52 0.05
CA ASP A 341 -1.73 20.64 1.31
C ASP A 341 -1.46 22.11 1.67
N ALA A 342 -1.13 22.94 0.69
CA ALA A 342 -0.98 24.37 0.88
C ALA A 342 -2.28 25.06 1.33
N LEU A 343 -3.42 24.69 0.75
CA LEU A 343 -4.73 25.20 1.14
C LEU A 343 -5.12 24.77 2.56
N LEU A 344 -4.86 23.51 2.92
CA LEU A 344 -5.14 23.00 4.26
C LEU A 344 -4.21 23.62 5.30
N GLY A 345 -2.93 23.86 4.97
CA GLY A 345 -1.95 24.52 5.83
C GLY A 345 -2.31 25.98 6.16
N HIS A 346 -3.00 26.67 5.25
CA HIS A 346 -3.45 28.06 5.46
C HIS A 346 -4.67 28.17 6.38
N HIS A 347 -5.47 27.10 6.53
CA HIS A 347 -6.63 27.10 7.42
C HIS A 347 -6.32 26.78 8.89
N THR A 348 -5.12 26.27 9.19
CA THR A 348 -4.70 25.94 10.56
C THR A 348 -3.96 27.08 11.29
N GLY A 349 -3.79 28.24 10.66
CA GLY A 349 -2.94 29.34 11.13
C GLY A 349 -3.63 30.65 11.45
N THR A 350 -4.73 30.66 12.24
CA THR A 350 -5.11 31.91 12.95
C THR A 350 -5.83 31.57 14.25
N PRO A 351 -5.14 31.53 15.40
CA PRO A 351 -5.82 31.79 16.65
C PRO A 351 -6.10 33.29 16.71
N ALA A 352 -7.37 33.66 16.72
CA ALA A 352 -7.79 35.00 17.13
C ALA A 352 -7.25 35.24 18.53
N SER A 353 -6.35 36.20 18.66
CA SER A 353 -5.99 36.78 19.95
C SER A 353 -7.05 37.78 20.39
N PRO A 354 -7.27 37.89 21.70
CA PRO A 354 -8.40 38.61 22.34
C PRO A 354 -8.35 40.12 22.19
#